data_bcd16ca5fefcd5ea65cadb8eb0709384
#
_entry.id   bcd16ca5fefcd5ea65cadb8eb0709384
#
_cell.length_a   1.000
_cell.length_b   1.000
_cell.length_c   1.000
_cell.angle_alpha   90.00
_cell.angle_beta   90.00
_cell.angle_gamma   90.00
#
_symmetry.space_group_name_H-M   'P 1'
#
loop_
_entity.id
_entity.type
_entity.pdbx_description
1 polymer ?
#
loop_
_entity_poly.entity_id
_entity_poly.type
_entity_poly.pdbx_seq_one_letter_code
_entity_poly.pdbx_strand_id
1 'polypeptide(L)'
;MKKTIIAALVMLCCGWMTATAQIEMYGGAQKTEDFLSQSKQFGTKPDPNFWLFICIGQSNMEGAATPEEQDYAWNDPRFQVMAAVDFPANTGRHKGEARKKYQWYTAVPPLCRAHSGLTPADYFGRTLVENLPDSIRIGVIHVAIGGCKIEHLMKEYDPQTVTKEAGWFQNIMHEYEDLPYTRVMECALRASHQGVFKGILLHQGCSNSGDKRWPAMVNKVYKDILNDLHLEAKEVPIMAGEVVNADCGGVCAGMNPIIQTLPETIPTSMWISSAGLPCGPDHLHFSAEGYRGIGRRYAEAFMKYKGIEKKQQLVDVKVEKKAKKAKKK
;
A
#
# COMPACT_ATOMS: atom_id res chain seq x y z
N MET A 1 6.37 -63.95 16.96
CA MET A 1 5.65 -62.83 16.32
C MET A 1 6.10 -61.55 16.96
N LYS A 2 7.04 -60.84 16.33
CA LYS A 2 7.57 -59.55 16.79
C LYS A 2 6.79 -58.44 16.05
N LYS A 3 6.01 -57.64 16.77
CA LYS A 3 5.37 -56.46 16.24
C LYS A 3 6.38 -55.33 16.23
N THR A 4 6.84 -54.96 15.05
CA THR A 4 7.66 -53.77 14.83
C THR A 4 6.74 -52.56 14.85
N ILE A 5 6.83 -51.72 15.89
CA ILE A 5 6.21 -50.42 15.97
C ILE A 5 7.06 -49.46 15.15
N ILE A 6 6.57 -49.08 13.99
CA ILE A 6 7.16 -47.94 13.22
C ILE A 6 6.67 -46.67 13.89
N ALA A 7 7.51 -46.09 14.72
CA ALA A 7 7.31 -44.71 15.20
C ALA A 7 7.52 -43.78 14.01
N ALA A 8 6.45 -43.23 13.47
CA ALA A 8 6.53 -42.14 12.53
C ALA A 8 7.03 -40.90 13.28
N LEU A 9 8.30 -40.58 13.07
CA LEU A 9 8.91 -39.35 13.51
C LEU A 9 8.31 -38.24 12.65
N VAL A 10 7.24 -37.61 13.13
CA VAL A 10 6.79 -36.32 12.59
C VAL A 10 7.85 -35.31 13.03
N MET A 11 8.89 -35.15 12.21
CA MET A 11 9.72 -33.97 12.30
C MET A 11 8.82 -32.75 12.07
N LEU A 12 8.57 -32.03 13.14
CA LEU A 12 8.16 -30.63 13.05
C LEU A 12 9.33 -29.86 12.39
N CYS A 13 9.37 -29.93 11.07
CA CYS A 13 10.13 -28.96 10.29
C CYS A 13 9.37 -27.64 10.36
N CYS A 14 9.42 -26.93 11.50
CA CYS A 14 9.39 -25.48 11.53
C CYS A 14 10.68 -24.99 10.87
N GLY A 15 10.93 -25.50 9.68
CA GLY A 15 12.00 -25.06 8.80
C GLY A 15 11.60 -23.72 8.22
N TRP A 16 12.44 -22.78 8.39
CA TRP A 16 12.45 -21.52 7.67
C TRP A 16 12.35 -21.85 6.19
N MET A 17 11.15 -21.68 5.61
CA MET A 17 11.04 -21.73 4.15
C MET A 17 11.99 -20.66 3.63
N THR A 18 12.87 -21.02 2.72
CA THR A 18 13.73 -20.03 2.08
C THR A 18 12.83 -19.06 1.32
N ALA A 19 13.19 -17.79 1.23
CA ALA A 19 12.43 -16.81 0.47
C ALA A 19 12.18 -17.27 -0.98
N THR A 20 13.06 -18.06 -1.53
CA THR A 20 12.95 -18.73 -2.82
C THR A 20 11.75 -19.66 -2.89
N ALA A 21 11.60 -20.58 -1.92
CA ALA A 21 10.47 -21.51 -1.87
C ALA A 21 9.13 -20.77 -1.67
N GLN A 22 9.14 -19.64 -0.92
CA GLN A 22 7.96 -18.82 -0.76
C GLN A 22 7.53 -18.15 -2.07
N ILE A 23 8.48 -17.64 -2.87
CA ILE A 23 8.18 -17.05 -4.18
C ILE A 23 7.61 -18.08 -5.14
N GLU A 24 8.17 -19.27 -5.20
CA GLU A 24 7.67 -20.38 -6.01
C GLU A 24 6.25 -20.80 -5.59
N MET A 25 5.96 -20.81 -4.29
CA MET A 25 4.64 -21.14 -3.77
C MET A 25 3.54 -20.18 -4.27
N TYR A 26 3.87 -18.92 -4.52
CA TYR A 26 2.93 -17.93 -5.04
C TYR A 26 2.85 -17.90 -6.57
N GLY A 27 3.44 -18.86 -7.25
CA GLY A 27 3.34 -19.02 -8.71
C GLY A 27 3.92 -17.86 -9.50
N GLY A 28 4.82 -17.08 -8.89
CA GLY A 28 5.44 -15.96 -9.57
C GLY A 28 6.19 -16.40 -10.82
N ALA A 29 5.94 -15.73 -11.94
CA ALA A 29 6.67 -15.93 -13.18
C ALA A 29 8.16 -15.56 -13.05
N GLN A 30 8.51 -14.88 -11.94
CA GLN A 30 9.86 -14.47 -11.64
C GLN A 30 10.72 -15.67 -11.26
N LYS A 31 11.81 -15.83 -11.98
CA LYS A 31 12.74 -16.92 -11.71
C LYS A 31 13.43 -16.75 -10.36
N THR A 32 13.62 -17.86 -9.68
CA THR A 32 14.35 -17.92 -8.40
C THR A 32 15.73 -17.24 -8.47
N GLU A 33 16.42 -17.38 -9.61
CA GLU A 33 17.72 -16.76 -9.82
C GLU A 33 17.67 -15.22 -9.81
N ASP A 34 16.61 -14.61 -10.36
CA ASP A 34 16.47 -13.15 -10.38
C ASP A 34 16.29 -12.63 -8.95
N PHE A 35 15.52 -13.33 -8.12
CA PHE A 35 15.37 -13.01 -6.71
C PHE A 35 16.68 -13.15 -5.95
N LEU A 36 17.40 -14.27 -6.14
CA LEU A 36 18.69 -14.51 -5.49
C LEU A 36 19.76 -13.48 -5.90
N SER A 37 19.72 -13.05 -7.15
CA SER A 37 20.59 -11.99 -7.67
C SER A 37 20.33 -10.65 -6.97
N GLN A 38 19.07 -10.28 -6.79
CA GLN A 38 18.66 -9.06 -6.07
C GLN A 38 19.00 -9.15 -4.57
N SER A 39 18.74 -10.27 -3.92
CA SER A 39 19.04 -10.46 -2.51
C SER A 39 20.53 -10.35 -2.19
N LYS A 40 21.40 -10.75 -3.12
CA LYS A 40 22.86 -10.59 -2.98
C LYS A 40 23.32 -9.13 -2.99
N GLN A 41 22.58 -8.23 -3.65
CA GLN A 41 22.90 -6.79 -3.69
C GLN A 41 22.62 -6.07 -2.37
N PHE A 42 21.68 -6.56 -1.56
CA PHE A 42 21.17 -5.84 -0.40
C PHE A 42 21.66 -6.38 0.95
N GLY A 43 22.54 -7.39 0.94
CA GLY A 43 23.05 -7.99 2.17
C GLY A 43 22.06 -8.93 2.84
N THR A 44 22.47 -9.53 3.95
CA THR A 44 21.70 -10.58 4.65
C THR A 44 20.81 -10.03 5.78
N LYS A 45 20.85 -8.74 6.06
CA LYS A 45 20.11 -8.12 7.17
C LYS A 45 19.33 -6.89 6.68
N PRO A 46 18.00 -6.86 6.89
CA PRO A 46 17.18 -5.70 6.54
C PRO A 46 17.67 -4.41 7.23
N ASP A 47 17.65 -3.29 6.52
CA ASP A 47 17.94 -1.98 7.10
C ASP A 47 16.75 -1.55 8.01
N PRO A 48 16.95 -1.40 9.33
CA PRO A 48 15.90 -1.01 10.25
C PRO A 48 15.38 0.41 10.00
N ASN A 49 16.12 1.23 9.25
CA ASN A 49 15.78 2.60 8.89
C ASN A 49 15.05 2.68 7.53
N PHE A 50 14.90 1.58 6.81
CA PHE A 50 14.07 1.52 5.63
C PHE A 50 12.69 0.93 5.98
N TRP A 51 11.71 1.80 6.21
CA TRP A 51 10.37 1.44 6.62
C TRP A 51 9.50 1.15 5.40
N LEU A 52 8.97 -0.06 5.37
CA LEU A 52 8.19 -0.59 4.25
C LEU A 52 6.70 -0.56 4.55
N PHE A 53 5.90 -0.22 3.54
CA PHE A 53 4.44 -0.23 3.61
C PHE A 53 3.88 -0.93 2.38
N ILE A 54 2.80 -1.69 2.58
CA ILE A 54 2.03 -2.32 1.51
C ILE A 54 0.78 -1.47 1.28
N CYS A 55 0.55 -1.04 0.03
CA CYS A 55 -0.62 -0.28 -0.39
C CYS A 55 -1.47 -1.16 -1.30
N ILE A 56 -2.68 -1.52 -0.86
CA ILE A 56 -3.61 -2.39 -1.58
C ILE A 56 -5.01 -1.78 -1.64
N GLY A 57 -5.76 -2.10 -2.66
CA GLY A 57 -7.13 -1.62 -2.78
C GLY A 57 -7.64 -1.54 -4.21
N GLN A 58 -8.64 -0.68 -4.40
CA GLN A 58 -9.26 -0.43 -5.69
C GLN A 58 -8.88 0.95 -6.25
N SER A 59 -9.68 1.51 -7.14
CA SER A 59 -9.38 2.74 -7.87
C SER A 59 -8.96 3.93 -7.01
N ASN A 60 -9.53 4.10 -5.81
CA ASN A 60 -9.09 5.13 -4.87
C ASN A 60 -7.74 4.83 -4.18
N MET A 61 -7.22 3.61 -4.25
CA MET A 61 -5.82 3.32 -3.93
C MET A 61 -4.95 3.38 -5.18
N GLU A 62 -5.44 2.86 -6.31
CA GLU A 62 -4.72 2.90 -7.60
C GLU A 62 -4.36 4.33 -8.02
N GLY A 63 -5.28 5.27 -7.80
CA GLY A 63 -5.13 6.68 -8.15
C GLY A 63 -5.87 7.10 -9.40
N ALA A 64 -6.95 7.89 -9.24
CA ALA A 64 -7.78 8.33 -10.35
C ALA A 64 -7.51 9.77 -10.77
N ALA A 65 -7.15 10.68 -9.86
CA ALA A 65 -6.92 12.07 -10.19
C ALA A 65 -5.62 12.28 -10.97
N THR A 66 -5.63 13.19 -11.93
CA THR A 66 -4.42 13.59 -12.65
C THR A 66 -3.48 14.33 -11.70
N PRO A 67 -2.20 13.89 -11.58
CA PRO A 67 -1.22 14.61 -10.81
C PRO A 67 -0.97 16.01 -11.41
N GLU A 68 -0.76 17.01 -10.56
CA GLU A 68 -0.46 18.37 -10.91
C GLU A 68 1.05 18.64 -10.84
N GLU A 69 1.50 19.82 -11.27
CA GLU A 69 2.92 20.19 -11.29
C GLU A 69 3.60 20.02 -9.92
N GLN A 70 2.93 20.44 -8.85
CA GLN A 70 3.43 20.30 -7.47
C GLN A 70 3.66 18.84 -7.06
N ASP A 71 2.91 17.90 -7.65
CA ASP A 71 3.02 16.49 -7.34
C ASP A 71 4.24 15.85 -8.02
N TYR A 72 4.62 16.34 -9.19
CA TYR A 72 5.83 15.92 -9.88
C TYR A 72 7.11 16.61 -9.38
N ALA A 73 6.99 17.85 -8.89
CA ALA A 73 8.13 18.64 -8.44
C ALA A 73 8.78 18.11 -7.15
N TRP A 74 8.01 17.43 -6.30
CA TRP A 74 8.52 16.83 -5.06
C TRP A 74 9.15 15.46 -5.34
N ASN A 75 10.43 15.27 -5.00
CA ASN A 75 11.21 14.09 -5.36
C ASN A 75 12.29 13.73 -4.32
N ASP A 76 11.95 13.73 -3.02
CA ASP A 76 12.91 13.33 -1.98
C ASP A 76 13.30 11.84 -2.14
N PRO A 77 14.61 11.51 -2.29
CA PRO A 77 15.06 10.13 -2.50
C PRO A 77 14.82 9.20 -1.31
N ARG A 78 14.47 9.75 -0.14
CA ARG A 78 14.09 8.94 1.02
C ARG A 78 12.70 8.32 0.87
N PHE A 79 11.87 8.83 -0.05
CA PHE A 79 10.60 8.19 -0.38
C PHE A 79 10.72 7.40 -1.68
N GLN A 80 10.51 6.10 -1.60
CA GLN A 80 10.71 5.16 -2.70
C GLN A 80 9.46 4.33 -2.95
N VAL A 81 9.27 3.92 -4.19
CA VAL A 81 8.24 2.97 -4.62
C VAL A 81 8.88 1.79 -5.32
N MET A 82 8.49 0.57 -4.97
CA MET A 82 8.81 -0.61 -5.78
C MET A 82 7.79 -0.73 -6.89
N ALA A 83 8.23 -0.74 -8.13
CA ALA A 83 7.34 -0.97 -9.26
C ALA A 83 6.79 -2.40 -9.20
N ALA A 84 5.46 -2.54 -9.04
CA ALA A 84 4.80 -3.84 -9.03
C ALA A 84 4.52 -4.38 -10.43
N VAL A 85 4.60 -3.53 -11.44
CA VAL A 85 4.48 -3.84 -12.87
C VAL A 85 5.50 -3.03 -13.65
N ASP A 86 5.76 -3.37 -14.91
CA ASP A 86 6.60 -2.56 -15.78
C ASP A 86 5.89 -1.25 -16.17
N PHE A 87 6.61 -0.13 -16.11
CA PHE A 87 6.14 1.16 -16.63
C PHE A 87 6.97 1.48 -17.87
N PRO A 88 6.39 1.46 -19.05
CA PRO A 88 7.08 1.95 -20.24
C PRO A 88 7.41 3.45 -20.12
N ALA A 89 8.51 3.88 -20.71
CA ALA A 89 8.91 5.29 -20.67
C ALA A 89 7.83 6.20 -21.29
N ASN A 90 7.53 7.30 -20.65
CA ASN A 90 6.59 8.33 -21.11
C ASN A 90 5.23 7.78 -21.55
N THR A 91 4.70 6.80 -20.82
CA THR A 91 3.42 6.13 -21.12
C THR A 91 2.35 6.52 -20.10
N GLY A 92 1.14 6.79 -20.59
CA GLY A 92 0.02 7.21 -19.74
C GLY A 92 0.31 8.51 -18.99
N ARG A 93 0.26 8.46 -17.66
CA ARG A 93 0.63 9.59 -16.81
C ARG A 93 2.08 9.52 -16.30
N HIS A 94 2.76 8.41 -16.58
CA HIS A 94 4.17 8.25 -16.23
C HIS A 94 5.04 9.12 -17.14
N LYS A 95 5.84 9.99 -16.53
CA LYS A 95 6.80 10.87 -17.22
C LYS A 95 8.21 10.45 -16.82
N GLY A 96 9.06 10.26 -17.80
CA GLY A 96 10.46 9.89 -17.58
C GLY A 96 10.80 8.49 -18.07
N GLU A 97 11.91 7.95 -17.55
CA GLU A 97 12.46 6.68 -17.96
C GLU A 97 11.58 5.49 -17.54
N ALA A 98 11.71 4.36 -18.23
CA ALA A 98 10.97 3.15 -17.91
C ALA A 98 11.29 2.66 -16.50
N ARG A 99 10.25 2.21 -15.78
CA ARG A 99 10.42 1.49 -14.51
C ARG A 99 10.23 0.00 -14.74
N LYS A 100 11.15 -0.79 -14.19
CA LYS A 100 11.09 -2.25 -14.27
C LYS A 100 10.47 -2.83 -13.01
N LYS A 101 9.63 -3.83 -13.19
CA LYS A 101 9.02 -4.63 -12.14
C LYS A 101 10.06 -5.06 -11.09
N TYR A 102 9.71 -4.93 -9.81
CA TYR A 102 10.52 -5.27 -8.63
C TYR A 102 11.75 -4.38 -8.35
N GLN A 103 11.90 -3.27 -9.07
CA GLN A 103 12.96 -2.31 -8.80
C GLN A 103 12.42 -1.11 -8.01
N TRP A 104 13.28 -0.53 -7.17
CA TRP A 104 12.96 0.69 -6.42
C TRP A 104 13.26 1.95 -7.23
N TYR A 105 12.37 2.92 -7.11
CA TYR A 105 12.49 4.23 -7.73
C TYR A 105 12.11 5.31 -6.72
N THR A 106 12.66 6.51 -6.85
CA THR A 106 12.14 7.68 -6.13
C THR A 106 10.64 7.80 -6.44
N ALA A 107 9.83 7.95 -5.38
CA ALA A 107 8.38 7.96 -5.50
C ALA A 107 7.88 9.28 -6.08
N VAL A 108 7.67 9.30 -7.39
CA VAL A 108 7.04 10.38 -8.14
C VAL A 108 5.83 9.79 -8.86
N PRO A 109 4.66 10.44 -8.84
CA PRO A 109 3.46 9.91 -9.49
C PRO A 109 3.68 9.57 -10.98
N PRO A 110 2.97 8.56 -11.49
CA PRO A 110 2.10 7.61 -10.80
C PRO A 110 2.88 6.55 -10.03
N LEU A 111 2.34 6.06 -8.90
CA LEU A 111 3.03 5.04 -8.10
C LEU A 111 2.59 3.61 -8.42
N CYS A 112 1.34 3.41 -8.84
CA CYS A 112 0.73 2.10 -8.99
C CYS A 112 1.01 1.46 -10.36
N ARG A 113 0.62 2.15 -11.42
CA ARG A 113 0.76 1.74 -12.84
C ARG A 113 0.97 2.97 -13.71
N ALA A 114 1.54 2.82 -14.91
CA ALA A 114 1.83 3.96 -15.80
C ALA A 114 0.60 4.83 -16.12
N HIS A 115 -0.59 4.25 -16.17
CA HIS A 115 -1.85 4.93 -16.48
C HIS A 115 -2.62 5.43 -15.24
N SER A 116 -2.20 5.05 -14.03
CA SER A 116 -2.82 5.51 -12.78
C SER A 116 -2.51 6.99 -12.51
N GLY A 117 -3.19 7.56 -11.51
CA GLY A 117 -3.03 8.95 -11.14
C GLY A 117 -2.39 9.14 -9.77
N LEU A 118 -2.74 10.26 -9.13
CA LEU A 118 -2.35 10.57 -7.76
C LEU A 118 -3.08 9.61 -6.80
N THR A 119 -2.37 9.08 -5.82
CA THR A 119 -2.85 8.10 -4.86
C THR A 119 -2.71 8.61 -3.41
N PRO A 120 -3.40 8.00 -2.44
CA PRO A 120 -3.15 8.30 -1.03
C PRO A 120 -1.69 8.05 -0.62
N ALA A 121 -1.03 7.04 -1.23
CA ALA A 121 0.35 6.68 -0.92
C ALA A 121 1.35 7.81 -1.21
N ASP A 122 1.08 8.67 -2.22
CA ASP A 122 1.95 9.80 -2.55
C ASP A 122 2.15 10.73 -1.34
N TYR A 123 1.05 11.19 -0.74
CA TYR A 123 1.13 12.13 0.37
C TYR A 123 1.28 11.45 1.73
N PHE A 124 1.00 10.15 1.81
CA PHE A 124 1.39 9.35 2.96
C PHE A 124 2.93 9.32 3.12
N GLY A 125 3.64 8.91 2.08
CA GLY A 125 5.09 8.80 2.13
C GLY A 125 5.78 10.15 2.30
N ARG A 126 5.33 11.19 1.57
CA ARG A 126 5.84 12.56 1.71
C ARG A 126 5.69 13.07 3.15
N THR A 127 4.50 12.95 3.73
CA THR A 127 4.24 13.40 5.10
C THR A 127 5.10 12.66 6.12
N LEU A 128 5.34 11.36 5.93
CA LEU A 128 6.25 10.61 6.80
C LEU A 128 7.69 11.12 6.67
N VAL A 129 8.20 11.30 5.46
CA VAL A 129 9.56 11.81 5.21
C VAL A 129 9.77 13.21 5.81
N GLU A 130 8.75 14.06 5.72
CA GLU A 130 8.78 15.40 6.30
C GLU A 130 8.84 15.41 7.85
N ASN A 131 8.27 14.41 8.49
CA ASN A 131 8.13 14.36 9.95
C ASN A 131 9.10 13.40 10.64
N LEU A 132 9.72 12.47 9.93
CA LEU A 132 10.65 11.49 10.47
C LEU A 132 12.11 12.01 10.42
N PRO A 133 13.01 11.44 11.24
CA PRO A 133 14.46 11.71 11.14
C PRO A 133 15.00 11.46 9.72
N ASP A 134 16.02 12.22 9.32
CA ASP A 134 16.58 12.13 7.97
C ASP A 134 17.25 10.76 7.67
N SER A 135 17.56 9.99 8.69
CA SER A 135 18.05 8.61 8.56
C SER A 135 16.97 7.62 8.13
N ILE A 136 15.67 7.96 8.28
CA ILE A 136 14.56 7.08 7.91
C ILE A 136 14.19 7.26 6.45
N ARG A 137 14.11 6.13 5.75
CA ARG A 137 13.60 6.03 4.38
C ARG A 137 12.25 5.33 4.39
N ILE A 138 11.39 5.70 3.47
CA ILE A 138 10.05 5.13 3.30
C ILE A 138 10.00 4.40 1.97
N GLY A 139 9.58 3.15 1.98
CA GLY A 139 9.32 2.36 0.77
C GLY A 139 7.87 1.91 0.71
N VAL A 140 7.22 2.11 -0.43
CA VAL A 140 5.88 1.59 -0.66
C VAL A 140 5.87 0.51 -1.73
N ILE A 141 5.14 -0.56 -1.49
CA ILE A 141 4.75 -1.58 -2.47
C ILE A 141 3.31 -1.29 -2.81
N HIS A 142 3.02 -1.04 -4.08
CA HIS A 142 1.72 -0.54 -4.48
C HIS A 142 1.04 -1.48 -5.49
N VAL A 143 0.03 -2.22 -5.04
CA VAL A 143 -0.79 -3.13 -5.85
C VAL A 143 -2.26 -2.79 -5.65
N ALA A 144 -2.85 -2.10 -6.61
CA ALA A 144 -4.25 -1.73 -6.56
C ALA A 144 -4.90 -1.81 -7.96
N ILE A 145 -6.16 -2.21 -8.01
CA ILE A 145 -6.87 -2.50 -9.25
C ILE A 145 -8.20 -1.76 -9.24
N GLY A 146 -8.41 -0.85 -10.20
CA GLY A 146 -9.67 -0.17 -10.40
C GLY A 146 -10.83 -1.16 -10.48
N GLY A 147 -11.90 -0.91 -9.74
CA GLY A 147 -13.09 -1.77 -9.75
C GLY A 147 -12.98 -3.08 -8.95
N CYS A 148 -11.83 -3.45 -8.41
CA CYS A 148 -11.73 -4.73 -7.70
C CYS A 148 -12.56 -4.78 -6.42
N LYS A 149 -13.14 -5.95 -6.16
CA LYS A 149 -13.71 -6.34 -4.87
C LYS A 149 -12.60 -6.82 -3.96
N ILE A 150 -12.87 -6.87 -2.64
CA ILE A 150 -11.90 -7.41 -1.67
C ILE A 150 -11.55 -8.87 -1.96
N GLU A 151 -12.49 -9.64 -2.55
CA GLU A 151 -12.32 -11.03 -2.93
C GLU A 151 -11.18 -11.23 -3.95
N HIS A 152 -10.93 -10.25 -4.84
CA HIS A 152 -9.82 -10.30 -5.79
C HIS A 152 -8.44 -10.17 -5.11
N LEU A 153 -8.41 -9.64 -3.88
CA LEU A 153 -7.19 -9.50 -3.08
C LEU A 153 -6.98 -10.68 -2.12
N MET A 154 -7.86 -11.68 -2.12
CA MET A 154 -7.72 -12.88 -1.30
C MET A 154 -6.70 -13.84 -1.91
N LYS A 155 -5.98 -14.56 -1.04
CA LYS A 155 -5.01 -15.58 -1.43
C LYS A 155 -5.63 -16.71 -2.26
N GLU A 156 -6.89 -17.05 -1.98
CA GLU A 156 -7.64 -18.13 -2.65
C GLU A 156 -8.41 -17.65 -3.89
N TYR A 157 -8.20 -16.41 -4.34
CA TYR A 157 -8.86 -15.93 -5.55
C TYR A 157 -8.54 -16.82 -6.74
N ASP A 158 -9.60 -17.27 -7.44
CA ASP A 158 -9.46 -18.08 -8.66
C ASP A 158 -9.27 -17.15 -9.88
N PRO A 159 -8.07 -17.11 -10.49
CA PRO A 159 -7.78 -16.24 -11.62
C PRO A 159 -8.62 -16.56 -12.87
N GLN A 160 -9.17 -17.78 -12.98
CA GLN A 160 -10.04 -18.12 -14.12
C GLN A 160 -11.34 -17.32 -14.12
N THR A 161 -11.75 -16.80 -12.96
CA THR A 161 -12.96 -15.98 -12.84
C THR A 161 -12.82 -14.62 -13.51
N VAL A 162 -11.60 -14.13 -13.75
CA VAL A 162 -11.35 -12.84 -14.42
C VAL A 162 -11.97 -12.78 -15.82
N THR A 163 -12.06 -13.91 -16.50
CA THR A 163 -12.66 -13.99 -17.85
C THR A 163 -14.14 -13.63 -17.91
N LYS A 164 -14.82 -13.59 -16.75
CA LYS A 164 -16.23 -13.21 -16.61
C LYS A 164 -16.42 -11.71 -16.36
N GLU A 165 -15.32 -10.98 -16.11
CA GLU A 165 -15.32 -9.57 -15.81
C GLU A 165 -15.30 -8.72 -17.11
N ALA A 166 -15.56 -7.41 -16.98
CA ALA A 166 -15.47 -6.49 -18.10
C ALA A 166 -14.04 -6.42 -18.67
N GLY A 167 -13.89 -6.29 -19.99
CA GLY A 167 -12.59 -6.34 -20.67
C GLY A 167 -11.58 -5.31 -20.15
N TRP A 168 -12.04 -4.11 -19.75
CA TRP A 168 -11.14 -3.11 -19.15
C TRP A 168 -10.57 -3.58 -17.80
N PHE A 169 -11.37 -4.30 -17.01
CA PHE A 169 -10.93 -4.87 -15.74
C PHE A 169 -9.94 -6.03 -15.97
N GLN A 170 -10.25 -6.91 -16.94
CA GLN A 170 -9.33 -7.98 -17.34
C GLN A 170 -7.96 -7.42 -17.72
N ASN A 171 -7.91 -6.35 -18.53
CA ASN A 171 -6.64 -5.72 -18.94
C ASN A 171 -5.81 -5.25 -17.74
N ILE A 172 -6.45 -4.73 -16.69
CA ILE A 172 -5.76 -4.32 -15.46
C ILE A 172 -5.26 -5.54 -14.69
N MET A 173 -6.11 -6.57 -14.55
CA MET A 173 -5.75 -7.81 -13.84
C MET A 173 -4.57 -8.52 -14.50
N HIS A 174 -4.52 -8.56 -15.84
CA HIS A 174 -3.43 -9.17 -16.60
C HIS A 174 -2.06 -8.52 -16.33
N GLU A 175 -2.00 -7.22 -15.99
CA GLU A 175 -0.75 -6.59 -15.56
C GLU A 175 -0.19 -7.22 -14.27
N TYR A 176 -1.07 -7.82 -13.46
CA TYR A 176 -0.73 -8.54 -12.23
C TYR A 176 -0.77 -10.07 -12.42
N GLU A 177 -0.77 -10.56 -13.67
CA GLU A 177 -0.85 -11.99 -14.03
C GLU A 177 -2.12 -12.65 -13.43
N ASP A 178 -3.20 -11.87 -13.32
CA ASP A 178 -4.51 -12.21 -12.73
C ASP A 178 -4.47 -12.63 -11.25
N LEU A 179 -3.35 -12.43 -10.57
CA LEU A 179 -3.09 -12.85 -9.20
C LEU A 179 -2.57 -11.68 -8.34
N PRO A 180 -3.43 -10.71 -7.97
CA PRO A 180 -2.98 -9.53 -7.22
C PRO A 180 -2.33 -9.86 -5.88
N TYR A 181 -2.87 -10.83 -5.14
CA TYR A 181 -2.26 -11.26 -3.86
C TYR A 181 -0.85 -11.81 -4.08
N THR A 182 -0.66 -12.67 -5.06
CA THR A 182 0.66 -13.19 -5.44
C THR A 182 1.62 -12.07 -5.77
N ARG A 183 1.19 -11.06 -6.53
CA ARG A 183 2.02 -9.90 -6.87
C ARG A 183 2.42 -9.08 -5.62
N VAL A 184 1.50 -8.90 -4.66
CA VAL A 184 1.85 -8.29 -3.36
C VAL A 184 2.96 -9.08 -2.70
N MET A 185 2.83 -10.40 -2.63
CA MET A 185 3.80 -11.28 -1.96
C MET A 185 5.15 -11.31 -2.68
N GLU A 186 5.17 -11.35 -4.00
CA GLU A 186 6.40 -11.29 -4.80
C GLU A 186 7.22 -10.00 -4.52
N CYS A 187 6.52 -8.87 -4.45
CA CYS A 187 7.16 -7.59 -4.11
C CYS A 187 7.60 -7.57 -2.64
N ALA A 188 6.71 -8.00 -1.73
CA ALA A 188 6.96 -7.93 -0.29
C ALA A 188 8.09 -8.85 0.16
N LEU A 189 8.18 -10.07 -0.37
CA LEU A 189 9.28 -11.00 -0.07
C LEU A 189 10.64 -10.43 -0.52
N ARG A 190 10.68 -9.77 -1.67
CA ARG A 190 11.91 -9.08 -2.12
C ARG A 190 12.27 -7.91 -1.23
N ALA A 191 11.27 -7.10 -0.86
CA ALA A 191 11.48 -5.93 -0.02
C ALA A 191 11.88 -6.29 1.42
N SER A 192 11.41 -7.41 1.97
CA SER A 192 11.71 -7.87 3.33
C SER A 192 13.20 -8.09 3.60
N HIS A 193 14.00 -8.32 2.55
CA HIS A 193 15.47 -8.41 2.65
C HIS A 193 16.14 -7.04 2.71
N GLN A 194 15.41 -5.96 2.49
CA GLN A 194 15.97 -4.62 2.33
C GLN A 194 15.52 -3.67 3.44
N GLY A 195 14.34 -3.89 3.99
CA GLY A 195 13.76 -3.02 5.00
C GLY A 195 12.79 -3.75 5.93
N VAL A 196 12.11 -3.00 6.78
CA VAL A 196 11.21 -3.51 7.83
C VAL A 196 9.80 -3.03 7.59
N PHE A 197 8.84 -3.95 7.48
CA PHE A 197 7.42 -3.61 7.34
C PHE A 197 6.89 -2.90 8.58
N LYS A 198 6.15 -1.82 8.36
CA LYS A 198 5.59 -0.94 9.41
C LYS A 198 4.09 -0.74 9.32
N GLY A 199 3.45 -1.08 8.20
CA GLY A 199 2.01 -0.93 8.05
C GLY A 199 1.48 -1.34 6.69
N ILE A 200 0.16 -1.46 6.61
CA ILE A 200 -0.58 -1.74 5.39
C ILE A 200 -1.62 -0.62 5.20
N LEU A 201 -1.65 -0.01 4.02
CA LEU A 201 -2.68 0.92 3.61
C LEU A 201 -3.70 0.17 2.75
N LEU A 202 -4.95 0.22 3.14
CA LEU A 202 -6.07 -0.33 2.38
C LEU A 202 -7.02 0.80 1.98
N HIS A 203 -7.33 0.91 0.70
CA HIS A 203 -8.40 1.80 0.24
C HIS A 203 -9.32 1.03 -0.71
N GLN A 204 -10.32 0.36 -0.15
CA GLN A 204 -11.25 -0.50 -0.86
C GLN A 204 -12.62 -0.44 -0.16
N GLY A 205 -13.70 -0.58 -0.89
CA GLY A 205 -15.04 -0.60 -0.33
C GLY A 205 -16.14 -0.30 -1.37
N CYS A 206 -15.88 0.56 -2.37
CA CYS A 206 -16.90 0.92 -3.36
C CYS A 206 -17.48 -0.31 -4.09
N SER A 207 -16.63 -1.26 -4.48
CA SER A 207 -17.07 -2.49 -5.18
C SER A 207 -17.70 -3.53 -4.25
N ASN A 208 -17.61 -3.33 -2.93
CA ASN A 208 -18.30 -4.13 -1.91
C ASN A 208 -19.32 -3.29 -1.12
N SER A 209 -19.85 -2.21 -1.71
CA SER A 209 -20.74 -1.26 -1.01
C SER A 209 -21.93 -1.98 -0.37
N GLY A 210 -22.09 -1.78 0.94
CA GLY A 210 -23.15 -2.40 1.74
C GLY A 210 -22.89 -3.83 2.21
N ASP A 211 -21.80 -4.46 1.82
CA ASP A 211 -21.46 -5.82 2.27
C ASP A 211 -20.92 -5.82 3.71
N LYS A 212 -21.76 -6.22 4.66
CA LYS A 212 -21.40 -6.30 6.09
C LYS A 212 -20.35 -7.36 6.40
N ARG A 213 -20.01 -8.27 5.47
CA ARG A 213 -18.95 -9.27 5.62
C ARG A 213 -17.57 -8.68 5.34
N TRP A 214 -17.52 -7.47 4.77
CA TRP A 214 -16.27 -6.83 4.35
C TRP A 214 -15.19 -6.78 5.45
N PRO A 215 -15.47 -6.44 6.74
CA PRO A 215 -14.45 -6.43 7.77
C PRO A 215 -13.81 -7.82 8.00
N ALA A 216 -14.62 -8.89 7.94
CA ALA A 216 -14.12 -10.25 8.06
C ALA A 216 -13.24 -10.66 6.87
N MET A 217 -13.61 -10.24 5.65
CA MET A 217 -12.83 -10.48 4.44
C MET A 217 -11.50 -9.72 4.46
N VAL A 218 -11.50 -8.47 4.91
CA VAL A 218 -10.27 -7.70 5.13
C VAL A 218 -9.38 -8.36 6.16
N ASN A 219 -9.95 -8.85 7.27
CA ASN A 219 -9.19 -9.57 8.29
C ASN A 219 -8.51 -10.83 7.74
N LYS A 220 -9.18 -11.54 6.82
CA LYS A 220 -8.58 -12.68 6.15
C LYS A 220 -7.37 -12.27 5.31
N VAL A 221 -7.52 -11.30 4.41
CA VAL A 221 -6.41 -10.77 3.59
C VAL A 221 -5.25 -10.31 4.47
N TYR A 222 -5.56 -9.56 5.53
CA TYR A 222 -4.56 -9.05 6.47
C TYR A 222 -3.80 -10.18 7.17
N LYS A 223 -4.51 -11.18 7.70
CA LYS A 223 -3.89 -12.33 8.37
C LYS A 223 -3.03 -13.15 7.41
N ASP A 224 -3.48 -13.34 6.17
CA ASP A 224 -2.70 -14.06 5.16
C ASP A 224 -1.38 -13.34 4.89
N ILE A 225 -1.41 -12.00 4.69
CA ILE A 225 -0.19 -11.20 4.51
C ILE A 225 0.73 -11.29 5.72
N LEU A 226 0.21 -11.16 6.94
CA LEU A 226 1.03 -11.27 8.16
C LEU A 226 1.66 -12.65 8.29
N ASN A 227 0.89 -13.71 8.07
CA ASN A 227 1.36 -15.09 8.17
C ASN A 227 2.44 -15.39 7.13
N ASP A 228 2.20 -15.02 5.88
CA ASP A 228 3.11 -15.31 4.77
C ASP A 228 4.42 -14.52 4.86
N LEU A 229 4.40 -13.34 5.49
CA LEU A 229 5.60 -12.53 5.74
C LEU A 229 6.17 -12.67 7.16
N HIS A 230 5.59 -13.53 8.00
CA HIS A 230 5.98 -13.72 9.41
C HIS A 230 6.00 -12.41 10.21
N LEU A 231 4.93 -11.60 10.07
CA LEU A 231 4.82 -10.28 10.70
C LEU A 231 3.86 -10.30 11.89
N GLU A 232 4.15 -9.45 12.86
CA GLU A 232 3.31 -9.24 14.05
C GLU A 232 2.32 -8.09 13.83
N ALA A 233 1.03 -8.33 14.08
CA ALA A 233 -0.03 -7.36 13.86
C ALA A 233 0.20 -6.00 14.55
N LYS A 234 0.76 -6.00 15.77
CA LYS A 234 1.06 -4.76 16.52
C LYS A 234 2.17 -3.93 15.88
N GLU A 235 3.07 -4.56 15.13
CA GLU A 235 4.17 -3.87 14.44
C GLU A 235 3.75 -3.38 13.07
N VAL A 236 2.77 -4.06 12.44
CA VAL A 236 2.31 -3.79 11.07
C VAL A 236 0.78 -3.61 11.06
N PRO A 237 0.26 -2.50 11.63
CA PRO A 237 -1.16 -2.21 11.65
C PRO A 237 -1.70 -2.05 10.22
N ILE A 238 -3.01 -2.34 10.03
CA ILE A 238 -3.71 -2.03 8.79
C ILE A 238 -4.54 -0.74 8.96
N MET A 239 -4.41 0.16 7.99
CA MET A 239 -5.12 1.43 7.91
C MET A 239 -6.10 1.37 6.74
N ALA A 240 -7.40 1.48 7.00
CA ALA A 240 -8.45 1.45 5.99
C ALA A 240 -9.06 2.85 5.78
N GLY A 241 -8.95 3.39 4.57
CA GLY A 241 -9.56 4.68 4.21
C GLY A 241 -11.04 4.58 3.93
N GLU A 242 -11.82 5.52 4.44
CA GLU A 242 -13.18 5.75 4.01
C GLU A 242 -13.23 6.07 2.51
N VAL A 243 -14.24 5.58 1.83
CA VAL A 243 -14.56 6.02 0.45
C VAL A 243 -15.03 7.48 0.47
N VAL A 244 -15.20 8.10 -0.69
CA VAL A 244 -15.68 9.49 -0.78
C VAL A 244 -16.90 9.67 0.12
N ASN A 245 -16.84 10.70 1.00
CA ASN A 245 -17.83 10.91 2.04
C ASN A 245 -19.14 11.48 1.50
N ALA A 246 -20.21 11.32 2.29
CA ALA A 246 -21.54 11.84 1.97
C ALA A 246 -21.59 13.37 1.85
N ASP A 247 -20.73 14.09 2.59
CA ASP A 247 -20.62 15.56 2.53
C ASP A 247 -20.11 16.07 1.17
N CYS A 248 -19.41 15.21 0.40
CA CYS A 248 -19.04 15.46 -0.99
C CYS A 248 -19.98 14.77 -1.99
N GLY A 249 -21.12 14.24 -1.55
CA GLY A 249 -22.08 13.50 -2.38
C GLY A 249 -21.59 12.10 -2.77
N GLY A 250 -20.71 11.48 -2.01
CA GLY A 250 -20.09 10.19 -2.30
C GLY A 250 -21.09 9.09 -2.60
N VAL A 251 -21.04 8.54 -3.82
CA VAL A 251 -22.00 7.51 -4.31
C VAL A 251 -21.88 6.19 -3.54
N CYS A 252 -20.75 5.92 -2.93
CA CYS A 252 -20.50 4.74 -2.10
C CYS A 252 -20.44 5.06 -0.60
N ALA A 253 -20.81 6.27 -0.17
CA ALA A 253 -20.65 6.76 1.21
C ALA A 253 -21.32 5.84 2.27
N GLY A 254 -22.35 5.09 1.89
CA GLY A 254 -22.96 4.05 2.74
C GLY A 254 -22.02 2.93 3.17
N MET A 255 -20.85 2.83 2.55
CA MET A 255 -19.79 1.89 2.97
C MET A 255 -19.02 2.39 4.19
N ASN A 256 -18.93 3.70 4.43
CA ASN A 256 -18.10 4.26 5.48
C ASN A 256 -18.44 3.75 6.90
N PRO A 257 -19.73 3.64 7.30
CA PRO A 257 -20.08 3.01 8.57
C PRO A 257 -19.55 1.56 8.72
N ILE A 258 -19.47 0.81 7.60
CA ILE A 258 -18.92 -0.56 7.63
C ILE A 258 -17.40 -0.50 7.80
N ILE A 259 -16.71 0.40 7.09
CA ILE A 259 -15.25 0.59 7.24
C ILE A 259 -14.90 0.98 8.69
N GLN A 260 -15.71 1.83 9.33
CA GLN A 260 -15.52 2.29 10.70
C GLN A 260 -15.59 1.16 11.74
N THR A 261 -16.27 0.04 11.44
CA THR A 261 -16.32 -1.13 12.34
C THR A 261 -15.08 -2.03 12.24
N LEU A 262 -14.14 -1.75 11.33
CA LEU A 262 -12.97 -2.60 11.16
C LEU A 262 -12.17 -2.85 12.46
N PRO A 263 -11.98 -1.88 13.37
CA PRO A 263 -11.28 -2.11 14.65
C PRO A 263 -11.98 -3.11 15.58
N GLU A 264 -13.27 -3.35 15.43
CA GLU A 264 -14.01 -4.38 16.16
C GLU A 264 -13.58 -5.80 15.73
N THR A 265 -13.15 -5.94 14.45
CA THR A 265 -12.68 -7.20 13.87
C THR A 265 -11.16 -7.34 13.94
N ILE A 266 -10.43 -6.24 13.76
CA ILE A 266 -8.97 -6.16 13.77
C ILE A 266 -8.54 -5.10 14.77
N PRO A 267 -8.22 -5.44 16.03
CA PRO A 267 -7.90 -4.44 17.07
C PRO A 267 -6.70 -3.54 16.77
N THR A 268 -5.79 -3.98 15.89
CA THR A 268 -4.63 -3.19 15.44
C THR A 268 -4.92 -2.36 14.19
N SER A 269 -6.17 -2.31 13.73
CA SER A 269 -6.54 -1.50 12.58
C SER A 269 -6.92 -0.08 12.97
N MET A 270 -6.90 0.79 11.97
CA MET A 270 -7.40 2.16 12.05
C MET A 270 -8.25 2.43 10.81
N TRP A 271 -9.34 3.16 10.96
CA TRP A 271 -10.04 3.74 9.84
C TRP A 271 -9.64 5.21 9.67
N ILE A 272 -9.57 5.67 8.41
CA ILE A 272 -9.10 7.01 8.06
C ILE A 272 -10.26 7.79 7.46
N SER A 273 -10.70 8.83 8.15
CA SER A 273 -11.86 9.62 7.72
C SER A 273 -11.61 10.36 6.41
N SER A 274 -12.60 10.34 5.53
CA SER A 274 -12.64 11.14 4.30
C SER A 274 -13.50 12.41 4.43
N ALA A 275 -14.09 12.66 5.60
CA ALA A 275 -14.97 13.81 5.82
C ALA A 275 -14.27 15.15 5.48
N GLY A 276 -14.97 16.01 4.74
CA GLY A 276 -14.47 17.31 4.31
C GLY A 276 -13.41 17.26 3.19
N LEU A 277 -13.11 16.09 2.61
CA LEU A 277 -12.17 15.98 1.49
C LEU A 277 -12.93 16.10 0.15
N PRO A 278 -12.42 16.92 -0.79
CA PRO A 278 -13.06 17.11 -2.07
C PRO A 278 -12.94 15.88 -2.98
N CYS A 279 -14.00 15.64 -3.76
CA CYS A 279 -14.08 14.57 -4.74
C CYS A 279 -14.05 15.09 -6.18
N GLY A 280 -13.89 14.18 -7.11
CA GLY A 280 -14.09 14.42 -8.54
C GLY A 280 -15.57 14.55 -8.91
N PRO A 281 -15.85 14.93 -10.17
CA PRO A 281 -17.22 15.17 -10.65
C PRO A 281 -18.09 13.89 -10.71
N ASP A 282 -17.47 12.72 -10.61
CA ASP A 282 -18.14 11.42 -10.55
C ASP A 282 -18.61 11.04 -9.14
N HIS A 283 -18.25 11.82 -8.12
CA HIS A 283 -18.54 11.56 -6.71
C HIS A 283 -18.13 10.16 -6.22
N LEU A 284 -17.27 9.48 -6.97
CA LEU A 284 -16.73 8.15 -6.69
C LEU A 284 -15.26 8.23 -6.32
N HIS A 285 -14.51 9.09 -7.00
CA HIS A 285 -13.07 9.25 -6.80
C HIS A 285 -12.75 10.59 -6.14
N PHE A 286 -11.71 10.63 -5.35
CA PHE A 286 -11.22 11.89 -4.80
C PHE A 286 -10.66 12.79 -5.89
N SER A 287 -10.76 14.11 -5.72
CA SER A 287 -9.98 15.08 -6.49
C SER A 287 -8.48 14.97 -6.14
N ALA A 288 -7.60 15.66 -6.88
CA ALA A 288 -6.19 15.70 -6.54
C ALA A 288 -5.95 16.22 -5.11
N GLU A 289 -6.67 17.26 -4.70
CA GLU A 289 -6.63 17.77 -3.32
C GLU A 289 -7.15 16.75 -2.31
N GLY A 290 -8.22 16.02 -2.65
CA GLY A 290 -8.76 14.93 -1.83
C GLY A 290 -7.73 13.83 -1.61
N TYR A 291 -7.02 13.39 -2.65
CA TYR A 291 -5.92 12.40 -2.52
C TYR A 291 -4.78 12.91 -1.63
N ARG A 292 -4.39 14.17 -1.78
CA ARG A 292 -3.38 14.80 -0.91
C ARG A 292 -3.85 14.79 0.55
N GLY A 293 -5.11 15.15 0.78
CA GLY A 293 -5.71 15.20 2.11
C GLY A 293 -5.78 13.83 2.77
N ILE A 294 -6.33 12.82 2.08
CA ILE A 294 -6.46 11.49 2.64
C ILE A 294 -5.09 10.83 2.88
N GLY A 295 -4.12 11.05 2.00
CA GLY A 295 -2.75 10.58 2.18
C GLY A 295 -2.09 11.12 3.44
N ARG A 296 -2.23 12.42 3.71
CA ARG A 296 -1.76 13.04 4.96
C ARG A 296 -2.44 12.43 6.18
N ARG A 297 -3.76 12.20 6.13
CA ARG A 297 -4.51 11.57 7.25
C ARG A 297 -4.04 10.15 7.54
N TYR A 298 -3.72 9.36 6.52
CA TYR A 298 -3.08 8.05 6.71
C TYR A 298 -1.76 8.18 7.48
N ALA A 299 -0.90 9.11 7.09
CA ALA A 299 0.39 9.33 7.75
C ALA A 299 0.21 9.80 9.19
N GLU A 300 -0.71 10.72 9.44
CA GLU A 300 -1.03 11.22 10.78
C GLU A 300 -1.54 10.11 11.71
N ALA A 301 -2.42 9.26 11.20
CA ALA A 301 -2.94 8.12 11.94
C ALA A 301 -1.82 7.12 12.28
N PHE A 302 -0.94 6.81 11.31
CA PHE A 302 0.22 5.96 11.54
C PHE A 302 1.17 6.55 12.59
N MET A 303 1.54 7.83 12.44
CA MET A 303 2.43 8.51 13.40
C MET A 303 1.82 8.49 14.81
N LYS A 304 0.52 8.79 14.94
CA LYS A 304 -0.19 8.70 16.21
C LYS A 304 -0.14 7.30 16.82
N TYR A 305 -0.37 6.27 16.00
CA TYR A 305 -0.28 4.86 16.43
C TYR A 305 1.10 4.49 16.96
N LYS A 306 2.16 5.00 16.32
CA LYS A 306 3.56 4.76 16.74
C LYS A 306 4.07 5.75 17.79
N GLY A 307 3.27 6.71 18.28
CA GLY A 307 3.70 7.72 19.25
C GLY A 307 4.72 8.72 18.68
N ILE A 308 4.69 8.96 17.37
CA ILE A 308 5.58 9.89 16.68
C ILE A 308 4.94 11.29 16.67
N GLU A 309 5.61 12.27 17.24
CA GLU A 309 5.17 13.66 17.20
C GLU A 309 5.47 14.29 15.84
N LYS A 310 4.52 15.13 15.37
CA LYS A 310 4.77 15.94 14.17
C LYS A 310 5.90 16.93 14.43
N LYS A 311 6.83 17.05 13.47
CA LYS A 311 7.77 18.18 13.47
C LYS A 311 6.95 19.47 13.38
N GLN A 312 7.04 20.34 14.39
CA GLN A 312 6.43 21.68 14.31
C GLN A 312 7.00 22.38 13.07
N GLN A 313 6.12 22.76 12.14
CA GLN A 313 6.55 23.56 11.00
C GLN A 313 7.12 24.87 11.54
N LEU A 314 8.42 25.09 11.37
CA LEU A 314 9.15 26.31 11.75
C LEU A 314 8.69 27.57 11.02
N VAL A 315 7.59 27.50 10.28
CA VAL A 315 7.05 28.57 9.43
C VAL A 315 6.43 29.69 10.27
N ASP A 316 5.83 29.37 11.43
CA ASP A 316 5.12 30.40 12.22
C ASP A 316 6.06 31.33 13.01
N VAL A 317 7.25 30.87 13.38
CA VAL A 317 8.19 31.68 14.19
C VAL A 317 8.85 32.79 13.37
N LYS A 318 9.05 32.63 12.05
CA LYS A 318 9.63 33.67 11.23
C LYS A 318 8.64 34.77 10.84
N VAL A 319 7.37 34.43 10.68
CA VAL A 319 6.30 35.38 10.37
C VAL A 319 5.97 36.24 11.60
N GLU A 320 5.85 35.63 12.79
CA GLU A 320 5.63 36.39 14.03
C GLU A 320 6.81 37.30 14.40
N LYS A 321 8.06 36.87 14.18
CA LYS A 321 9.23 37.70 14.42
C LYS A 321 9.32 38.89 13.44
N LYS A 322 8.88 38.74 12.19
CA LYS A 322 8.77 39.82 11.21
C LYS A 322 7.63 40.79 11.56
N ALA A 323 6.46 40.25 11.99
CA ALA A 323 5.33 41.08 12.37
C ALA A 323 5.59 41.86 13.66
N LYS A 324 6.28 41.29 14.66
CA LYS A 324 6.70 42.02 15.88
C LYS A 324 7.78 43.08 15.63
N LYS A 325 8.64 42.89 14.61
CA LYS A 325 9.65 43.90 14.21
C LYS A 325 9.05 45.07 13.41
N ALA A 326 7.96 44.79 12.66
CA ALA A 326 7.25 45.84 11.90
C ALA A 326 6.35 46.72 12.78
N LYS A 327 5.91 46.25 13.95
CA LYS A 327 5.13 47.04 14.92
C LYS A 327 5.97 47.84 15.90
N LYS A 328 7.32 47.75 15.84
CA LYS A 328 8.26 48.51 16.68
C LYS A 328 9.04 49.57 15.88
N LYS A 329 8.69 49.83 14.63
CA LYS A 329 9.09 50.98 13.83
C LYS A 329 7.84 51.83 13.56
#